data_9caf25a8631a5f75016a1ad8b28e6bc3
#
_entry.id   9caf25a8631a5f75016a1ad8b28e6bc3
#
_cell.length_a   1.000
_cell.length_b   1.000
_cell.length_c   1.000
_cell.angle_alpha   90.00
_cell.angle_beta   90.00
_cell.angle_gamma   90.00
#
_symmetry.space_group_name_H-M   'P 1'
#
loop_
_entity.id
_entity.type
_entity.pdbx_description
1 polymer ?
#
loop_
_entity_poly.entity_id
_entity_poly.type
_entity_poly.pdbx_seq_one_letter_code
_entity_poly.pdbx_strand_id
1 'polypeptide(L)'
;MTTANLNSYVLGSIIVISVAYFVIMLRSKSVTPDERNKVKAFVPLFITGTIFWTMILQLFTTFAVYADTRVDLDIDGYTMPAAYISTFEVIAGIIAGPVIAVLGQKLATRPGRRTPSTVTKLDLGFVLMTATFGLFAVFSMIF
;
A
#
# COMPACT_ATOMS: atom_id res chain seq x y z
N MET A 1 24.51 -9.78 -19.04
CA MET A 1 23.71 -8.73 -18.39
C MET A 1 23.42 -9.23 -16.98
N THR A 2 23.89 -8.54 -15.95
CA THR A 2 23.68 -8.96 -14.56
C THR A 2 22.23 -8.59 -14.17
N THR A 3 21.57 -9.43 -13.40
CA THR A 3 20.18 -9.23 -12.92
C THR A 3 19.98 -7.85 -12.26
N ALA A 4 21.00 -7.34 -11.56
CA ALA A 4 21.00 -6.01 -10.97
C ALA A 4 20.87 -4.89 -12.01
N ASN A 5 21.54 -5.00 -13.15
CA ASN A 5 21.47 -4.01 -14.22
C ASN A 5 20.09 -4.01 -14.89
N LEU A 6 19.51 -5.20 -15.11
CA LEU A 6 18.16 -5.32 -15.67
C LEU A 6 17.12 -4.63 -14.78
N ASN A 7 17.21 -4.85 -13.47
CA ASN A 7 16.29 -4.25 -12.49
C ASN A 7 16.38 -2.71 -12.50
N SER A 8 17.60 -2.16 -12.56
CA SER A 8 17.83 -0.72 -12.65
C SER A 8 17.30 -0.11 -13.95
N TYR A 9 17.45 -0.80 -15.09
CA TYR A 9 16.89 -0.33 -16.37
C TYR A 9 15.36 -0.34 -16.36
N VAL A 10 14.74 -1.41 -15.84
CA VAL A 10 13.28 -1.50 -15.72
C VAL A 10 12.75 -0.39 -14.83
N LEU A 11 13.35 -0.19 -13.66
CA LEU A 11 12.92 0.83 -12.70
C LEU A 11 13.11 2.24 -13.27
N GLY A 12 14.23 2.51 -13.91
CA GLY A 12 14.50 3.77 -14.61
C GLY A 12 13.50 4.04 -15.73
N SER A 13 13.17 3.03 -16.54
CA SER A 13 12.18 3.18 -17.61
C SER A 13 10.77 3.47 -17.09
N ILE A 14 10.34 2.83 -16.01
CA ILE A 14 9.04 3.09 -15.38
C ILE A 14 8.96 4.53 -14.88
N ILE A 15 10.00 5.03 -14.21
CA ILE A 15 10.05 6.42 -13.72
C ILE A 15 9.98 7.40 -14.91
N VAL A 16 10.80 7.19 -15.93
CA VAL A 16 10.84 8.06 -17.11
C VAL A 16 9.48 8.09 -17.82
N ILE A 17 8.86 6.93 -18.03
CA ILE A 17 7.55 6.83 -18.69
C ILE A 17 6.48 7.54 -17.85
N SER A 18 6.47 7.35 -16.53
CA SER A 18 5.51 7.98 -15.62
C SER A 18 5.65 9.52 -15.65
N VAL A 19 6.88 10.02 -15.55
CA VAL A 19 7.15 11.46 -15.61
C VAL A 19 6.76 12.02 -16.99
N ALA A 20 7.14 11.34 -18.07
CA ALA A 20 6.80 11.75 -19.43
C ALA A 20 5.28 11.83 -19.62
N TYR A 21 4.54 10.86 -19.11
CA TYR A 21 3.08 10.83 -19.18
C TYR A 21 2.45 12.05 -18.49
N PHE A 22 2.88 12.38 -17.25
CA PHE A 22 2.39 13.57 -16.56
C PHE A 22 2.77 14.87 -17.27
N VAL A 23 4.00 14.97 -17.80
CA VAL A 23 4.46 16.15 -18.55
C VAL A 23 3.64 16.33 -19.83
N ILE A 24 3.37 15.24 -20.56
CA ILE A 24 2.56 15.29 -21.80
C ILE A 24 1.15 15.75 -21.45
N MET A 25 0.51 15.18 -20.42
CA MET A 25 -0.83 15.59 -19.98
C MET A 25 -0.88 17.07 -19.59
N LEU A 26 0.11 17.55 -18.83
CA LEU A 26 0.15 18.95 -18.38
C LEU A 26 0.45 19.95 -19.50
N ARG A 27 1.16 19.52 -20.56
CA ARG A 27 1.52 20.36 -21.72
C ARG A 27 0.55 20.25 -22.90
N SER A 28 -0.34 19.25 -22.90
CA SER A 28 -1.29 19.03 -23.98
C SER A 28 -2.23 20.24 -24.14
N LYS A 29 -2.39 20.69 -25.38
CA LYS A 29 -3.35 21.75 -25.72
C LYS A 29 -4.81 21.29 -25.71
N SER A 30 -5.02 19.95 -25.74
CA SER A 30 -6.36 19.35 -25.69
C SER A 30 -6.91 19.26 -24.26
N VAL A 31 -6.09 19.54 -23.25
CA VAL A 31 -6.48 19.47 -21.84
C VAL A 31 -6.96 20.85 -21.40
N THR A 32 -8.20 20.90 -20.91
CA THR A 32 -8.81 22.14 -20.38
C THR A 32 -8.10 22.60 -19.09
N PRO A 33 -8.19 23.90 -18.74
CA PRO A 33 -7.60 24.41 -17.49
C PRO A 33 -8.05 23.67 -16.24
N ASP A 34 -9.32 23.28 -16.18
CA ASP A 34 -9.88 22.52 -15.06
C ASP A 34 -9.29 21.10 -14.97
N GLU A 35 -9.14 20.42 -16.08
CA GLU A 35 -8.51 19.10 -16.14
C GLU A 35 -7.05 19.17 -15.75
N ARG A 36 -6.33 20.22 -16.18
CA ARG A 36 -4.94 20.44 -15.80
C ARG A 36 -4.77 20.62 -14.29
N ASN A 37 -5.69 21.32 -13.64
CA ASN A 37 -5.68 21.47 -12.18
C ASN A 37 -5.97 20.15 -11.47
N LYS A 38 -6.86 19.32 -12.02
CA LYS A 38 -7.13 17.97 -11.50
C LYS A 38 -5.90 17.06 -11.64
N VAL A 39 -5.18 17.12 -12.79
CA VAL A 39 -3.95 16.37 -13.00
C VAL A 39 -2.87 16.82 -12.00
N LYS A 40 -2.70 18.13 -11.75
CA LYS A 40 -1.77 18.64 -10.74
C LYS A 40 -2.09 18.13 -9.33
N ALA A 41 -3.38 18.10 -8.98
CA ALA A 41 -3.83 17.57 -7.70
C ALA A 41 -3.67 16.05 -7.60
N PHE A 42 -3.66 15.34 -8.72
CA PHE A 42 -3.47 13.89 -8.78
C PHE A 42 -2.01 13.47 -8.60
N VAL A 43 -1.03 14.31 -8.98
CA VAL A 43 0.40 13.99 -8.84
C VAL A 43 0.80 13.61 -7.41
N PRO A 44 0.52 14.42 -6.37
CA PRO A 44 0.84 14.04 -5.00
C PRO A 44 0.10 12.78 -4.55
N LEU A 45 -1.15 12.59 -4.98
CA LEU A 45 -1.92 11.39 -4.69
C LEU A 45 -1.29 10.14 -5.32
N PHE A 46 -0.78 10.26 -6.55
CA PHE A 46 -0.07 9.18 -7.24
C PHE A 46 1.23 8.80 -6.52
N ILE A 47 2.03 9.79 -6.10
CA ILE A 47 3.26 9.55 -5.33
C ILE A 47 2.94 8.84 -4.01
N THR A 48 1.95 9.34 -3.29
CA THR A 48 1.49 8.76 -2.02
C THR A 48 1.00 7.32 -2.21
N GLY A 49 0.21 7.07 -3.24
CA GLY A 49 -0.26 5.73 -3.59
C GLY A 49 0.89 4.77 -3.94
N THR A 50 1.88 5.26 -4.67
CA THR A 50 3.07 4.45 -5.01
C THR A 50 3.86 4.07 -3.75
N ILE A 51 4.07 4.99 -2.83
CA ILE A 51 4.73 4.71 -1.54
C ILE A 51 3.92 3.68 -0.75
N PHE A 52 2.61 3.86 -0.67
CA PHE A 52 1.71 2.96 0.03
C PHE A 52 1.79 1.52 -0.51
N TRP A 53 1.72 1.35 -1.84
CA TRP A 53 1.85 0.04 -2.48
C TRP A 53 3.23 -0.57 -2.28
N THR A 54 4.30 0.23 -2.31
CA THR A 54 5.66 -0.24 -2.04
C THR A 54 5.77 -0.80 -0.61
N MET A 55 5.17 -0.13 0.35
CA MET A 55 5.16 -0.60 1.74
C MET A 55 4.35 -1.90 1.90
N ILE A 56 3.19 -2.02 1.25
CA ILE A 56 2.40 -3.28 1.26
C ILE A 56 3.21 -4.44 0.68
N LEU A 57 3.89 -4.23 -0.44
CA LEU A 57 4.69 -5.29 -1.07
C LEU A 57 5.86 -5.75 -0.18
N GLN A 58 6.38 -4.89 0.68
CA GLN A 58 7.40 -5.28 1.67
C GLN A 58 6.85 -6.24 2.74
N LEU A 59 5.57 -6.20 3.06
CA LEU A 59 4.96 -7.19 3.95
C LEU A 59 5.10 -8.61 3.40
N PHE A 60 4.92 -8.80 2.11
CA PHE A 60 5.05 -10.12 1.47
C PHE A 60 6.50 -10.62 1.37
N THR A 61 7.47 -9.72 1.35
CA THR A 61 8.90 -10.10 1.23
C THR A 61 9.58 -10.11 2.60
N THR A 62 9.62 -9.00 3.27
CA THR A 62 10.35 -8.84 4.55
C THR A 62 9.71 -9.63 5.67
N PHE A 63 8.38 -9.65 5.75
CA PHE A 63 7.67 -10.36 6.80
C PHE A 63 7.77 -11.88 6.63
N ALA A 64 7.71 -12.38 5.40
CA ALA A 64 7.88 -13.80 5.10
C ALA A 64 9.30 -14.29 5.47
N VAL A 65 10.33 -13.51 5.12
CA VAL A 65 11.73 -13.83 5.49
C VAL A 65 11.93 -13.75 7.01
N TYR A 66 11.34 -12.78 7.68
CA TYR A 66 11.42 -12.69 9.14
C TYR A 66 10.75 -13.90 9.80
N ALA A 67 9.58 -14.28 9.34
CA ALA A 67 8.87 -15.43 9.86
C ALA A 67 9.67 -16.74 9.68
N ASP A 68 10.26 -16.92 8.52
CA ASP A 68 11.09 -18.09 8.22
C ASP A 68 12.37 -18.18 9.07
N THR A 69 12.92 -17.04 9.48
CA THR A 69 14.22 -16.98 10.19
C THR A 69 14.12 -16.79 11.70
N ARG A 70 13.02 -16.25 12.21
CA ARG A 70 12.89 -15.81 13.60
C ARG A 70 11.69 -16.37 14.36
N VAL A 71 10.69 -16.87 13.65
CA VAL A 71 9.48 -17.41 14.27
C VAL A 71 9.59 -18.94 14.30
N ASP A 72 9.32 -19.52 15.45
CA ASP A 72 9.18 -20.97 15.54
C ASP A 72 7.85 -21.38 14.86
N LEU A 73 7.96 -21.98 13.70
CA LEU A 73 6.83 -22.41 12.87
C LEU A 73 6.48 -23.87 13.09
N ASP A 74 7.08 -24.53 14.10
CA ASP A 74 6.77 -25.92 14.46
C ASP A 74 5.53 -25.94 15.39
N ILE A 75 4.47 -26.58 14.93
CA ILE A 75 3.23 -26.77 15.70
C ILE A 75 2.99 -28.27 15.80
N ASP A 76 3.27 -28.85 16.95
CA ASP A 76 3.07 -30.28 17.23
C ASP A 76 3.72 -31.24 16.22
N GLY A 77 4.94 -30.91 15.78
CA GLY A 77 5.71 -31.73 14.81
C GLY A 77 5.36 -31.46 13.34
N TYR A 78 4.54 -30.44 13.07
CA TYR A 78 4.28 -29.96 11.72
C TYR A 78 4.90 -28.56 11.53
N THR A 79 5.91 -28.49 10.67
CA THR A 79 6.55 -27.20 10.32
C THR A 79 5.68 -26.45 9.31
N MET A 80 5.05 -25.38 9.76
CA MET A 80 4.20 -24.54 8.92
C MET A 80 5.06 -23.71 7.95
N PRO A 81 4.83 -23.78 6.61
CA PRO A 81 5.54 -22.91 5.68
C PRO A 81 5.29 -21.42 5.97
N ALA A 82 6.33 -20.60 5.99
CA ALA A 82 6.24 -19.14 6.23
C ALA A 82 5.25 -18.45 5.26
N ALA A 83 5.05 -19.00 4.07
CA ALA A 83 4.07 -18.51 3.10
C ALA A 83 2.61 -18.54 3.60
N TYR A 84 2.29 -19.37 4.61
CA TYR A 84 0.94 -19.40 5.18
C TYR A 84 0.58 -18.11 5.94
N ILE A 85 1.56 -17.37 6.41
CA ILE A 85 1.35 -16.06 7.04
C ILE A 85 0.69 -15.09 6.06
N SER A 86 1.10 -15.09 4.79
CA SER A 86 0.46 -14.28 3.75
C SER A 86 -0.99 -14.72 3.48
N THR A 87 -1.31 -15.99 3.69
CA THR A 87 -2.67 -16.51 3.56
C THR A 87 -3.59 -15.95 4.66
N PHE A 88 -3.11 -15.83 5.90
CA PHE A 88 -3.86 -15.20 6.99
C PHE A 88 -4.15 -13.73 6.70
N GLU A 89 -3.19 -12.99 6.11
CA GLU A 89 -3.39 -11.61 5.68
C GLU A 89 -4.52 -11.50 4.66
N VAL A 90 -4.52 -12.35 3.63
CA VAL A 90 -5.57 -12.36 2.60
C VAL A 90 -6.93 -12.66 3.21
N ILE A 91 -7.04 -13.66 4.08
CA ILE A 91 -8.27 -14.00 4.78
C ILE A 91 -8.77 -12.84 5.64
N ALA A 92 -7.85 -12.21 6.41
CA ALA A 92 -8.17 -11.04 7.22
C ALA A 92 -8.67 -9.87 6.35
N GLY A 93 -8.07 -9.65 5.18
CA GLY A 93 -8.48 -8.64 4.21
C GLY A 93 -9.88 -8.89 3.64
N ILE A 94 -10.20 -10.15 3.31
CA ILE A 94 -11.52 -10.55 2.82
C ILE A 94 -12.60 -10.28 3.87
N ILE A 95 -12.32 -10.51 5.15
CA ILE A 95 -13.25 -10.26 6.25
C ILE A 95 -13.32 -8.77 6.58
N ALA A 96 -12.18 -8.10 6.67
CA ALA A 96 -12.10 -6.68 7.06
C ALA A 96 -12.71 -5.76 5.99
N GLY A 97 -12.57 -6.07 4.71
CA GLY A 97 -13.09 -5.25 3.61
C GLY A 97 -14.58 -4.93 3.73
N PRO A 98 -15.47 -5.94 3.77
CA PRO A 98 -16.91 -5.72 3.96
C PRO A 98 -17.24 -5.03 5.29
N VAL A 99 -16.55 -5.36 6.37
CA VAL A 99 -16.76 -4.73 7.69
C VAL A 99 -16.47 -3.24 7.62
N ILE A 100 -15.33 -2.84 7.04
CA ILE A 100 -14.95 -1.44 6.86
C ILE A 100 -15.92 -0.72 5.93
N ALA A 101 -16.39 -1.37 4.85
CA ALA A 101 -17.36 -0.81 3.94
C ALA A 101 -18.70 -0.51 4.64
N VAL A 102 -19.23 -1.45 5.43
CA VAL A 102 -20.48 -1.27 6.20
C VAL A 102 -20.30 -0.18 7.27
N LEU A 103 -19.18 -0.17 7.98
CA LEU A 103 -18.88 0.89 8.96
C LEU A 103 -18.80 2.25 8.29
N GLY A 104 -18.14 2.35 7.13
CA GLY A 104 -18.04 3.58 6.34
C GLY A 104 -19.41 4.08 5.90
N GLN A 105 -20.29 3.21 5.43
CA GLN A 105 -21.67 3.55 5.06
C GLN A 105 -22.48 4.03 6.26
N LYS A 106 -22.44 3.32 7.40
CA LYS A 106 -23.14 3.72 8.64
C LYS A 106 -22.66 5.07 9.17
N LEU A 107 -21.37 5.37 9.03
CA LEU A 107 -20.80 6.67 9.40
C LEU A 107 -21.25 7.79 8.44
N ALA A 108 -21.37 7.48 7.15
CA ALA A 108 -21.79 8.43 6.13
C ALA A 108 -23.29 8.81 6.23
N THR A 109 -24.13 7.87 6.71
CA THR A 109 -25.58 8.08 6.83
C THR A 109 -25.99 8.78 8.13
N ARG A 110 -25.07 9.06 9.06
CA ARG A 110 -25.39 9.79 10.28
C ARG A 110 -25.64 11.28 10.00
N PRO A 111 -26.79 11.83 10.37
CA PRO A 111 -27.10 13.25 10.17
C PRO A 111 -26.08 14.12 10.92
N GLY A 112 -25.55 15.14 10.23
CA GLY A 112 -24.59 16.10 10.79
C GLY A 112 -23.11 15.75 10.65
N ARG A 113 -22.72 14.57 10.13
CA ARG A 113 -21.32 14.24 9.84
C ARG A 113 -21.02 14.36 8.34
N ARG A 114 -19.95 15.08 8.00
CA ARG A 114 -19.40 15.09 6.63
C ARG A 114 -18.80 13.72 6.33
N THR A 115 -19.11 13.18 5.16
CA THR A 115 -18.43 11.97 4.65
C THR A 115 -16.92 12.22 4.57
N PRO A 116 -16.09 11.32 5.12
CA PRO A 116 -14.65 11.48 5.04
C PRO A 116 -14.21 11.61 3.58
N SER A 117 -13.39 12.61 3.30
CA SER A 117 -12.82 12.81 1.97
C SER A 117 -11.91 11.64 1.60
N THR A 118 -11.62 11.48 0.31
CA THR A 118 -10.67 10.45 -0.18
C THR A 118 -9.31 10.60 0.49
N VAL A 119 -8.86 11.84 0.71
CA VAL A 119 -7.61 12.14 1.41
C VAL A 119 -7.66 11.63 2.85
N THR A 120 -8.73 11.88 3.59
CA THR A 120 -8.88 11.40 4.98
C THR A 120 -8.84 9.88 5.09
N LYS A 121 -9.42 9.18 4.11
CA LYS A 121 -9.37 7.70 4.06
C LYS A 121 -7.95 7.19 3.79
N LEU A 122 -7.22 7.88 2.93
CA LEU A 122 -5.83 7.59 2.62
C LEU A 122 -4.95 7.82 3.84
N ASP A 123 -5.09 8.94 4.52
CA ASP A 123 -4.35 9.26 5.76
C ASP A 123 -4.60 8.21 6.85
N LEU A 124 -5.84 7.76 7.01
CA LEU A 124 -6.17 6.71 7.96
C LEU A 124 -5.46 5.39 7.60
N GLY A 125 -5.40 5.05 6.30
CA GLY A 125 -4.66 3.88 5.82
C GLY A 125 -3.17 3.97 6.17
N PHE A 126 -2.54 5.14 5.98
CA PHE A 126 -1.14 5.36 6.34
C PHE A 126 -0.90 5.27 7.86
N VAL A 127 -1.77 5.83 8.67
CA VAL A 127 -1.67 5.74 10.13
C VAL A 127 -1.74 4.28 10.60
N LEU A 128 -2.70 3.51 10.08
CA LEU A 128 -2.83 2.09 10.40
C LEU A 128 -1.60 1.29 9.96
N MET A 129 -1.09 1.56 8.76
CA MET A 129 0.10 0.92 8.24
C MET A 129 1.34 1.24 9.06
N THR A 130 1.51 2.51 9.43
CA THR A 130 2.62 2.94 10.32
C THR A 130 2.53 2.27 11.68
N ALA A 131 1.32 2.15 12.24
CA ALA A 131 1.10 1.43 13.49
C ALA A 131 1.46 -0.06 13.37
N THR A 132 1.12 -0.71 12.26
CA THR A 132 1.47 -2.11 12.00
C THR A 132 2.98 -2.32 11.93
N PHE A 133 3.69 -1.49 11.17
CA PHE A 133 5.16 -1.56 11.11
C PHE A 133 5.81 -1.21 12.45
N GLY A 134 5.24 -0.26 13.20
CA GLY A 134 5.71 0.09 14.54
C GLY A 134 5.57 -1.08 15.53
N LEU A 135 4.42 -1.75 15.52
CA LEU A 135 4.22 -2.97 16.31
C LEU A 135 5.20 -4.07 15.91
N PHE A 136 5.38 -4.28 14.62
CA PHE A 136 6.34 -5.27 14.11
C PHE A 136 7.77 -4.97 14.58
N ALA A 137 8.19 -3.70 14.51
CA ALA A 137 9.51 -3.29 15.00
C ALA A 137 9.69 -3.55 16.51
N VAL A 138 8.65 -3.28 17.31
CA VAL A 138 8.67 -3.54 18.75
C VAL A 138 8.77 -5.05 19.03
N PHE A 139 7.96 -5.87 18.36
CA PHE A 139 8.05 -7.33 18.51
C PHE A 139 9.41 -7.88 18.09
N SER A 140 9.97 -7.37 16.98
CA SER A 140 11.32 -7.76 16.51
C SER A 140 12.46 -7.39 17.48
N MET A 141 12.23 -6.45 18.42
CA MET A 141 13.20 -6.09 19.44
C MET A 141 13.07 -6.96 20.71
N ILE A 142 11.89 -7.51 20.95
CA ILE A 142 11.60 -8.29 22.18
C ILE A 142 11.89 -9.77 21.97
N PHE A 143 11.71 -10.28 20.76
CA PHE A 143 11.90 -11.68 20.36
C PHE A 143 12.97 -11.81 19.26
#